data_beefcc5f40e3dd56ca20f19cf483a009
#
_entry.id   beefcc5f40e3dd56ca20f19cf483a009
#
_cell.length_a   1.000
_cell.length_b   1.000
_cell.length_c   1.000
_cell.angle_alpha   90.00
_cell.angle_beta   90.00
_cell.angle_gamma   90.00
#
_symmetry.space_group_name_H-M   'P 1'
#
loop_
_entity.id
_entity.type
_entity.pdbx_description
1 polymer ?
#
loop_
_entity_poly.entity_id
_entity_poly.type
_entity_poly.pdbx_seq_one_letter_code
_entity_poly.pdbx_strand_id
1 'polypeptide(L)'
;MEQLLIWEKNMETKQDIRKRVLEKRNCLNKQEWEEKSDKIFEKVITHPIFLHAEEIYCYIDFRNEVATRKLIETCWNLNKAVAVPKIDGSNMEFYYISSWDDLSSGHWGILEPNQGMLAEGESVCVIMPGAVFDKKRNRIGYGKGYYDSYLRLHP
;
A
#
# COMPACT_ATOMS: atom_id res chain seq x y z
N MET A 1 25.72 34.90 -5.78
CA MET A 1 25.38 33.78 -6.69
C MET A 1 25.92 32.43 -6.21
N GLU A 2 27.13 32.33 -5.68
CA GLU A 2 27.66 31.05 -5.17
C GLU A 2 26.91 30.47 -3.96
N GLN A 3 26.35 31.27 -3.06
CA GLN A 3 25.61 30.78 -1.90
C GLN A 3 24.24 30.17 -2.28
N LEU A 4 23.60 30.64 -3.33
CA LEU A 4 22.35 30.05 -3.85
C LEU A 4 22.58 28.68 -4.47
N LEU A 5 23.70 28.47 -5.14
CA LEU A 5 24.09 27.17 -5.71
C LEU A 5 24.45 26.13 -4.66
N ILE A 6 24.89 26.55 -3.46
CA ILE A 6 25.16 25.65 -2.33
C ILE A 6 23.84 25.13 -1.68
N TRP A 7 22.80 25.95 -1.65
CA TRP A 7 21.48 25.55 -1.15
C TRP A 7 20.77 24.56 -2.07
N GLU A 8 20.89 24.72 -3.39
CA GLU A 8 20.32 23.77 -4.35
C GLU A 8 21.01 22.40 -4.33
N LYS A 9 22.29 22.33 -4.00
CA LYS A 9 23.07 21.09 -3.91
C LYS A 9 22.75 20.23 -2.68
N ASN A 10 22.04 20.76 -1.67
CA ASN A 10 21.77 20.08 -0.41
C ASN A 10 20.30 19.66 -0.21
N MET A 11 19.43 19.86 -1.19
CA MET A 11 18.05 19.35 -1.11
C MET A 11 18.01 17.89 -1.54
N GLU A 12 17.81 17.00 -0.56
CA GLU A 12 17.62 15.58 -0.79
C GLU A 12 16.40 15.35 -1.70
N THR A 13 16.59 14.67 -2.81
CA THR A 13 15.49 14.39 -3.75
C THR A 13 14.55 13.32 -3.21
N LYS A 14 13.31 13.25 -3.73
CA LYS A 14 12.39 12.14 -3.40
C LYS A 14 13.00 10.77 -3.64
N GLN A 15 13.88 10.65 -4.62
CA GLN A 15 14.58 9.40 -4.94
C GLN A 15 15.62 9.06 -3.87
N ASP A 16 16.38 10.05 -3.40
CA ASP A 16 17.40 9.86 -2.34
C ASP A 16 16.72 9.47 -1.03
N ILE A 17 15.65 10.17 -0.66
CA ILE A 17 14.87 9.88 0.54
C ILE A 17 14.32 8.45 0.47
N ARG A 18 13.72 8.06 -0.66
CA ARG A 18 13.18 6.72 -0.87
C ARG A 18 14.27 5.67 -0.71
N LYS A 19 15.40 5.82 -1.37
CA LYS A 19 16.55 4.89 -1.29
C LYS A 19 17.00 4.70 0.15
N ARG A 20 17.27 5.77 0.85
CA ARG A 20 17.73 5.76 2.25
C ARG A 20 16.74 5.07 3.20
N VAL A 21 15.45 5.33 3.04
CA VAL A 21 14.43 4.74 3.91
C VAL A 21 14.20 3.26 3.60
N LEU A 22 14.21 2.89 2.31
CA LEU A 22 14.09 1.48 1.90
C LEU A 22 15.29 0.65 2.36
N GLU A 23 16.51 1.20 2.31
CA GLU A 23 17.69 0.54 2.88
C GLU A 23 17.52 0.25 4.37
N LYS A 24 17.04 1.23 5.16
CA LYS A 24 16.73 1.02 6.58
C LYS A 24 15.65 -0.04 6.80
N ARG A 25 14.59 -0.01 6.01
CA ARG A 25 13.52 -1.00 6.08
C ARG A 25 14.02 -2.41 5.78
N ASN A 26 14.90 -2.55 4.81
CA ASN A 26 15.48 -3.84 4.42
C ASN A 26 16.46 -4.41 5.47
N CYS A 27 16.95 -3.58 6.41
CA CYS A 27 17.76 -4.02 7.53
C CYS A 27 16.94 -4.57 8.70
N LEU A 28 15.61 -4.46 8.70
CA LEU A 28 14.78 -5.03 9.74
C LEU A 28 14.89 -6.56 9.71
N ASN A 29 15.10 -7.18 10.88
CA ASN A 29 14.95 -8.62 10.99
C ASN A 29 13.46 -9.02 11.01
N LYS A 30 13.20 -10.32 10.90
CA LYS A 30 11.83 -10.84 10.82
C LYS A 30 10.96 -10.42 12.01
N GLN A 31 11.50 -10.53 13.23
CA GLN A 31 10.77 -10.19 14.45
C GLN A 31 10.42 -8.69 14.49
N GLU A 32 11.36 -7.81 14.20
CA GLU A 32 11.12 -6.37 14.14
C GLU A 32 10.08 -6.00 13.10
N TRP A 33 10.12 -6.65 11.93
CA TRP A 33 9.14 -6.44 10.88
C TRP A 33 7.74 -6.90 11.31
N GLU A 34 7.61 -8.07 11.93
CA GLU A 34 6.35 -8.60 12.45
C GLU A 34 5.76 -7.68 13.53
N GLU A 35 6.56 -7.28 14.53
CA GLU A 35 6.12 -6.38 15.61
C GLU A 35 5.65 -5.00 15.09
N LYS A 36 6.35 -4.44 14.11
CA LYS A 36 5.96 -3.17 13.49
C LYS A 36 4.69 -3.31 12.66
N SER A 37 4.55 -4.39 11.91
CA SER A 37 3.35 -4.70 11.14
C SER A 37 2.13 -4.88 12.04
N ASP A 38 2.26 -5.60 13.15
CA ASP A 38 1.18 -5.79 14.12
C ASP A 38 0.73 -4.47 14.77
N LYS A 39 1.67 -3.60 15.14
CA LYS A 39 1.33 -2.27 15.68
C LYS A 39 0.55 -1.40 14.70
N ILE A 40 0.87 -1.49 13.41
CA ILE A 40 0.15 -0.78 12.36
C ILE A 40 -1.23 -1.41 12.16
N PHE A 41 -1.30 -2.74 12.09
CA PHE A 41 -2.54 -3.48 11.99
C PHE A 41 -3.55 -3.08 13.09
N GLU A 42 -3.13 -3.07 14.36
CA GLU A 42 -3.98 -2.70 15.50
C GLU A 42 -4.53 -1.27 15.36
N LYS A 43 -3.73 -0.34 14.87
CA LYS A 43 -4.18 1.04 14.61
C LYS A 43 -5.18 1.12 13.47
N VAL A 44 -4.99 0.31 12.43
CA VAL A 44 -5.89 0.31 11.26
C VAL A 44 -7.27 -0.23 11.64
N ILE A 45 -7.33 -1.38 12.30
CA ILE A 45 -8.61 -2.03 12.63
C ILE A 45 -9.45 -1.27 13.64
N THR A 46 -8.85 -0.35 14.39
CA THR A 46 -9.54 0.53 15.35
C THR A 46 -9.83 1.93 14.79
N HIS A 47 -9.35 2.22 13.58
CA HIS A 47 -9.53 3.53 12.97
C HIS A 47 -10.97 3.73 12.47
N PRO A 48 -11.61 4.88 12.73
CA PRO A 48 -13.01 5.13 12.33
C PRO A 48 -13.28 4.89 10.84
N ILE A 49 -12.38 5.30 9.94
CA ILE A 49 -12.52 5.09 8.50
C ILE A 49 -12.59 3.59 8.18
N PHE A 50 -11.75 2.76 8.77
CA PHE A 50 -11.79 1.30 8.59
C PHE A 50 -13.08 0.71 9.16
N LEU A 51 -13.48 1.14 10.35
CA LEU A 51 -14.67 0.61 11.02
C LEU A 51 -15.96 0.87 10.24
N HIS A 52 -16.10 2.06 9.67
CA HIS A 52 -17.30 2.46 8.93
C HIS A 52 -17.32 1.99 7.46
N ALA A 53 -16.16 1.70 6.87
CA ALA A 53 -16.10 1.22 5.49
C ALA A 53 -16.72 -0.17 5.36
N GLU A 54 -17.51 -0.37 4.34
CA GLU A 54 -18.07 -1.68 3.97
C GLU A 54 -17.08 -2.50 3.15
N GLU A 55 -16.22 -1.81 2.43
CA GLU A 55 -15.24 -2.39 1.52
C GLU A 55 -13.83 -1.90 1.83
N ILE A 56 -12.87 -2.80 1.77
CA ILE A 56 -11.46 -2.51 1.98
C ILE A 56 -10.67 -2.84 0.72
N TYR A 57 -10.11 -1.82 0.10
CA TYR A 57 -9.18 -1.99 -1.00
C TYR A 57 -7.77 -1.97 -0.44
N CYS A 58 -7.06 -3.09 -0.59
CA CYS A 58 -5.80 -3.29 0.09
C CYS A 58 -4.76 -3.88 -0.85
N TYR A 59 -3.53 -3.35 -0.78
CA TYR A 59 -2.40 -3.97 -1.47
C TYR A 59 -2.05 -5.33 -0.85
N ILE A 60 -1.47 -6.22 -1.64
CA ILE A 60 -0.82 -7.44 -1.14
C ILE A 60 0.63 -7.08 -0.88
N ASP A 61 1.09 -7.27 0.35
CA ASP A 61 2.45 -6.94 0.73
C ASP A 61 3.48 -7.79 -0.02
N PHE A 62 4.56 -7.13 -0.38
CA PHE A 62 5.68 -7.72 -1.08
C PHE A 62 6.99 -7.37 -0.37
N ARG A 63 7.87 -8.35 -0.21
CA ARG A 63 9.14 -8.21 0.53
C ARG A 63 8.90 -7.70 1.96
N ASN A 64 9.54 -6.56 2.31
CA ASN A 64 9.50 -5.96 3.65
C ASN A 64 8.47 -4.81 3.77
N GLU A 65 7.42 -4.83 2.99
CA GLU A 65 6.28 -3.94 3.20
C GLU A 65 5.55 -4.31 4.49
N VAL A 66 4.74 -3.41 5.02
CA VAL A 66 3.87 -3.73 6.16
C VAL A 66 2.96 -4.88 5.77
N ALA A 67 2.93 -5.93 6.57
CA ALA A 67 2.16 -7.13 6.30
C ALA A 67 0.66 -6.84 6.23
N THR A 68 0.00 -7.31 5.17
CA THR A 68 -1.44 -7.10 4.92
C THR A 68 -2.27 -8.35 5.08
N ARG A 69 -1.67 -9.54 5.13
CA ARG A 69 -2.38 -10.82 5.22
C ARG A 69 -3.38 -10.87 6.37
N LYS A 70 -2.93 -10.53 7.57
CA LYS A 70 -3.76 -10.51 8.78
C LYS A 70 -4.93 -9.52 8.67
N LEU A 71 -4.69 -8.37 8.02
CA LEU A 71 -5.72 -7.37 7.78
C LEU A 71 -6.80 -7.90 6.82
N ILE A 72 -6.40 -8.51 5.72
CA ILE A 72 -7.31 -9.09 4.72
C ILE A 72 -8.17 -10.20 5.34
N GLU A 73 -7.54 -11.13 6.08
CA GLU A 73 -8.25 -12.20 6.78
C GLU A 73 -9.22 -11.65 7.85
N THR A 74 -8.83 -10.58 8.54
CA THR A 74 -9.71 -9.89 9.49
C THR A 74 -10.91 -9.24 8.80
N CYS A 75 -10.71 -8.65 7.62
CA CYS A 75 -11.81 -8.08 6.84
C CYS A 75 -12.85 -9.15 6.46
N TRP A 76 -12.41 -10.31 5.98
CA TRP A 76 -13.31 -11.42 5.67
C TRP A 76 -14.09 -11.89 6.91
N ASN A 77 -13.42 -12.01 8.05
CA ASN A 77 -14.07 -12.39 9.33
C ASN A 77 -15.10 -11.35 9.81
N LEU A 78 -14.92 -10.09 9.44
CA LEU A 78 -15.84 -8.98 9.73
C LEU A 78 -16.92 -8.80 8.64
N ASN A 79 -16.99 -9.70 7.65
CA ASN A 79 -17.87 -9.60 6.49
C ASN A 79 -17.70 -8.30 5.68
N LYS A 80 -16.48 -7.74 5.68
CA LYS A 80 -16.14 -6.63 4.80
C LYS A 80 -15.66 -7.18 3.45
N ALA A 81 -16.13 -6.60 2.35
CA ALA A 81 -15.64 -6.96 1.03
C ALA A 81 -14.17 -6.51 0.89
N VAL A 82 -13.37 -7.36 0.28
CA VAL A 82 -11.95 -7.07 0.04
C VAL A 82 -11.67 -7.05 -1.46
N ALA A 83 -11.00 -5.99 -1.91
CA ALA A 83 -10.49 -5.92 -3.26
C ALA A 83 -8.98 -5.64 -3.23
N VAL A 84 -8.26 -6.23 -4.18
CA VAL A 84 -6.81 -6.09 -4.31
C VAL A 84 -6.43 -5.63 -5.70
N PRO A 85 -5.28 -4.95 -5.84
CA PRO A 85 -4.92 -4.33 -7.10
C PRO A 85 -4.43 -5.36 -8.12
N LYS A 86 -4.76 -5.10 -9.38
CA LYS A 86 -4.18 -5.73 -10.56
C LYS A 86 -3.65 -4.67 -11.49
N ILE A 87 -2.43 -4.87 -11.97
CA ILE A 87 -1.77 -3.97 -12.90
C ILE A 87 -1.90 -4.51 -14.31
N ASP A 88 -2.38 -3.67 -15.22
CA ASP A 88 -2.41 -3.94 -16.65
C ASP A 88 -1.76 -2.77 -17.40
N GLY A 89 -0.53 -2.97 -17.83
CA GLY A 89 0.29 -1.92 -18.45
C GLY A 89 0.53 -0.73 -17.52
N SER A 90 -0.01 0.41 -17.85
CA SER A 90 0.08 1.66 -17.06
C SER A 90 -1.08 1.86 -16.10
N ASN A 91 -2.10 1.00 -16.16
CA ASN A 91 -3.31 1.11 -15.37
C ASN A 91 -3.28 0.15 -14.19
N MET A 92 -4.01 0.52 -13.15
CA MET A 92 -4.25 -0.30 -11.97
C MET A 92 -5.71 -0.22 -11.61
N GLU A 93 -6.34 -1.37 -11.42
CA GLU A 93 -7.72 -1.49 -10.96
C GLU A 93 -7.78 -2.47 -9.78
N PHE A 94 -8.83 -2.34 -8.97
CA PHE A 94 -9.08 -3.26 -7.87
C PHE A 94 -10.12 -4.31 -8.25
N TYR A 95 -9.88 -5.54 -7.82
CA TYR A 95 -10.78 -6.67 -8.06
C TYR A 95 -11.10 -7.37 -6.74
N TYR A 96 -12.37 -7.73 -6.56
CA TYR A 96 -12.78 -8.45 -5.37
C TYR A 96 -12.15 -9.83 -5.28
N ILE A 97 -11.78 -10.19 -4.06
CA ILE A 97 -11.31 -11.53 -3.69
C ILE A 97 -12.07 -12.03 -2.46
N SER A 98 -12.33 -13.32 -2.38
CA SER A 98 -12.99 -13.99 -1.27
C SER A 98 -12.09 -14.98 -0.54
N SER A 99 -11.01 -15.37 -1.16
CA SER A 99 -10.01 -16.28 -0.60
C SER A 99 -8.62 -16.04 -1.21
N TRP A 100 -7.61 -16.65 -0.63
CA TRP A 100 -6.25 -16.63 -1.19
C TRP A 100 -6.12 -17.41 -2.50
N ASP A 101 -7.05 -18.35 -2.76
CA ASP A 101 -7.08 -19.13 -4.01
C ASP A 101 -7.49 -18.29 -5.22
N ASP A 102 -8.07 -17.12 -5.00
CA ASP A 102 -8.40 -16.15 -6.05
C ASP A 102 -7.16 -15.44 -6.63
N LEU A 103 -5.97 -15.69 -6.06
CA LEU A 103 -4.72 -15.03 -6.41
C LEU A 103 -3.73 -15.96 -7.08
N SER A 104 -2.92 -15.42 -7.97
CA SER A 104 -1.74 -16.07 -8.54
C SER A 104 -0.57 -15.11 -8.62
N SER A 105 0.63 -15.64 -8.90
CA SER A 105 1.81 -14.82 -9.09
C SER A 105 1.67 -13.94 -10.33
N GLY A 106 1.66 -12.64 -10.13
CA GLY A 106 1.58 -11.63 -11.16
C GLY A 106 2.92 -10.94 -11.44
N HIS A 107 2.88 -9.66 -11.76
CA HIS A 107 4.05 -8.84 -12.05
C HIS A 107 5.07 -8.87 -10.90
N TRP A 108 6.32 -9.17 -11.21
CA TRP A 108 7.45 -9.28 -10.26
C TRP A 108 7.25 -10.25 -9.09
N GLY A 109 6.34 -11.23 -9.23
CA GLY A 109 6.04 -12.19 -8.16
C GLY A 109 5.08 -11.66 -7.09
N ILE A 110 4.50 -10.48 -7.28
CA ILE A 110 3.42 -9.97 -6.44
C ILE A 110 2.15 -10.75 -6.78
N LEU A 111 1.40 -11.16 -5.75
CA LEU A 111 0.13 -11.84 -5.96
C LEU A 111 -0.89 -10.87 -6.56
N GLU A 112 -1.57 -11.30 -7.60
CA GLU A 112 -2.62 -10.55 -8.30
C GLU A 112 -3.87 -11.42 -8.48
N PRO A 113 -5.07 -10.82 -8.62
CA PRO A 113 -6.29 -11.56 -8.89
C PRO A 113 -6.18 -12.36 -10.20
N ASN A 114 -6.54 -13.64 -10.14
CA ASN A 114 -6.59 -14.51 -11.33
C ASN A 114 -7.67 -14.06 -12.29
N GLN A 115 -8.87 -14.00 -11.74
CA GLN A 115 -10.11 -13.51 -12.33
C GLN A 115 -10.85 -12.82 -11.19
N GLY A 116 -11.76 -11.94 -11.52
CA GLY A 116 -12.52 -11.27 -10.48
C GLY A 116 -13.46 -10.24 -11.05
N MET A 117 -14.40 -9.86 -10.22
CA MET A 117 -15.28 -8.75 -10.50
C MET A 117 -14.54 -7.45 -10.16
N LEU A 118 -14.56 -6.50 -11.08
CA LEU A 118 -14.05 -5.15 -10.85
C LEU A 118 -14.73 -4.55 -9.62
N ALA A 119 -13.94 -3.94 -8.75
CA ALA A 119 -14.46 -3.34 -7.54
C ALA A 119 -14.90 -1.90 -7.83
N GLU A 120 -16.18 -1.63 -7.56
CA GLU A 120 -16.84 -0.34 -7.82
C GLU A 120 -17.65 0.11 -6.59
N GLY A 121 -17.07 -0.06 -5.40
CA GLY A 121 -17.72 0.27 -4.14
C GLY A 121 -17.84 1.77 -3.89
N GLU A 122 -18.84 2.16 -3.11
CA GLU A 122 -19.07 3.55 -2.72
C GLU A 122 -18.53 3.86 -1.31
N SER A 123 -18.59 2.88 -0.40
CA SER A 123 -18.12 3.03 0.99
C SER A 123 -16.79 2.32 1.20
N VAL A 124 -15.73 2.87 0.62
CA VAL A 124 -14.41 2.22 0.51
C VAL A 124 -13.37 2.87 1.41
N CYS A 125 -12.60 2.04 2.10
CA CYS A 125 -11.34 2.44 2.71
C CYS A 125 -10.18 1.86 1.90
N VAL A 126 -9.32 2.71 1.34
CA VAL A 126 -8.16 2.29 0.55
C VAL A 126 -6.91 2.25 1.42
N ILE A 127 -6.31 1.08 1.56
CA ILE A 127 -5.04 0.86 2.24
C ILE A 127 -3.93 0.86 1.20
N MET A 128 -3.13 1.93 1.19
CA MET A 128 -2.10 2.16 0.17
C MET A 128 -0.70 1.81 0.68
N PRO A 129 0.13 1.17 -0.14
CA PRO A 129 1.54 0.98 0.17
C PRO A 129 2.31 2.30 0.02
N GLY A 130 3.45 2.39 0.67
CA GLY A 130 4.34 3.52 0.52
C GLY A 130 5.77 3.19 0.95
N ALA A 131 6.73 3.86 0.33
CA ALA A 131 8.13 3.76 0.70
C ALA A 131 8.45 4.64 1.92
N VAL A 132 7.89 5.85 1.96
CA VAL A 132 8.14 6.84 3.01
C VAL A 132 6.86 7.55 3.41
N PHE A 133 6.72 7.79 4.69
CA PHE A 133 5.66 8.62 5.27
C PHE A 133 6.26 9.63 6.22
N ASP A 134 5.70 10.83 6.28
CA ASP A 134 6.08 11.85 7.25
C ASP A 134 4.98 12.10 8.30
N LYS A 135 5.31 12.91 9.30
CA LYS A 135 4.36 13.27 10.37
C LYS A 135 3.20 14.15 9.88
N LYS A 136 3.32 14.75 8.70
CA LYS A 136 2.28 15.57 8.06
C LYS A 136 1.36 14.74 7.17
N ARG A 137 1.52 13.41 7.16
CA ARG A 137 0.77 12.45 6.35
C ARG A 137 1.08 12.53 4.85
N ASN A 138 2.23 13.06 4.46
CA ASN A 138 2.71 12.96 3.11
C ASN A 138 3.26 11.56 2.86
N ARG A 139 3.09 11.06 1.65
CA ARG A 139 3.54 9.75 1.20
C ARG A 139 4.46 9.87 -0.01
N ILE A 140 5.56 9.14 0.00
CA ILE A 140 6.37 8.86 -1.19
C ILE A 140 6.14 7.39 -1.56
N GLY A 141 5.58 7.16 -2.75
CA GLY A 141 5.40 5.82 -3.29
C GLY A 141 6.67 5.27 -3.94
N TYR A 142 6.53 4.15 -4.65
CA TYR A 142 7.66 3.47 -5.32
C TYR A 142 8.04 4.06 -6.68
N GLY A 143 7.36 5.11 -7.13
CA GLY A 143 7.72 5.87 -8.33
C GLY A 143 6.92 5.55 -9.60
N LYS A 144 6.00 4.59 -9.57
CA LYS A 144 5.14 4.24 -10.72
C LYS A 144 3.84 5.05 -10.80
N GLY A 145 3.39 5.63 -9.68
CA GLY A 145 2.21 6.50 -9.62
C GLY A 145 0.87 5.79 -9.78
N TYR A 146 0.80 4.48 -9.69
CA TYR A 146 -0.43 3.70 -9.87
C TYR A 146 -1.56 4.15 -8.93
N TYR A 147 -1.28 4.28 -7.63
CA TYR A 147 -2.28 4.70 -6.65
C TYR A 147 -2.71 6.15 -6.82
N ASP A 148 -1.78 7.06 -7.14
CA ASP A 148 -2.09 8.46 -7.38
C ASP A 148 -2.96 8.63 -8.64
N SER A 149 -2.70 7.82 -9.67
CA SER A 149 -3.53 7.78 -10.87
C SER A 149 -4.90 7.19 -10.60
N TYR A 150 -4.97 6.08 -9.86
CA TYR A 150 -6.23 5.44 -9.47
C TYR A 150 -7.13 6.42 -8.71
N LEU A 151 -6.62 7.06 -7.64
CA LEU A 151 -7.40 8.00 -6.82
C LEU A 151 -7.85 9.25 -7.59
N ARG A 152 -7.10 9.67 -8.61
CA ARG A 152 -7.52 10.78 -9.47
C ARG A 152 -8.70 10.42 -10.38
N LEU A 153 -8.80 9.17 -10.78
CA LEU A 153 -9.89 8.66 -11.63
C LEU A 153 -11.13 8.25 -10.82
N HIS A 154 -10.95 7.99 -9.53
CA HIS A 154 -12.00 7.55 -8.59
C HIS A 154 -12.03 8.50 -7.36
N PRO A 155 -12.52 9.76 -7.53
CA PRO A 155 -12.52 10.79 -6.49
C PRO A 155 -13.48 10.50 -5.34
#